data_3e3f55e58f9d4be25dd448b2566e3a88
#
_entry.id   3e3f55e58f9d4be25dd448b2566e3a88
#
_cell.length_a   1.000
_cell.length_b   1.000
_cell.length_c   1.000
_cell.angle_alpha   90.00
_cell.angle_beta   90.00
_cell.angle_gamma   90.00
#
_symmetry.space_group_name_H-M   'P 1'
#
loop_
_entity.id
_entity.type
_entity.pdbx_description
1 polymer ?
#
loop_
_entity_poly.entity_id
_entity_poly.type
_entity_poly.pdbx_seq_one_letter_code
_entity_poly.pdbx_strand_id
1 'polypeptide(L)'
;MRREACTEGTRVDILERIYQWALDTSPDTASIFWLAGQAGVGKSTIACTVARHFNKDSKGDKEPGPNILGADFFCSRQFEETRSQTNIIPTFVYQLSKQSTSFRNALLLHAHNFESAAVPDKQMQDLLVDPWRKLIEKHPAPPYLIILDALDEIEGEGGSSFLRDLLETVNSGHLHGLKFLITSRPDPDLAKLCASLESKAVCHLYEVPTDTVNRDITKYLQAKLPALREPQLSEIVKSADGLFIYAATAVRYILPRSKMSEREQVNLAKKFLESKVANKTGWLLIDNLYQQILLAAFQGLDEEEFKGRLDLLHTLLCTEERVSPSIAGQLVSESEDLSETAQLMVDDLHAVLYIKDDQVLWYHASFPDFMFDPSRSNFKIPNTSIKMLCNKSMCHTLLAQSCFRIMKSNLKFNICDLPSSFLFDSEVPDLKNRVNANISEILKYSCRHWAHHVTQAMTQADSLQHYISEFLDIHVLFWVEAMNLLGLSGQCSPNLLSVRTMLRVS
;
A
#
# COMPACT_ATOMS: atom_id res chain seq x y z
N MET A 1 3.05 -1.60 -7.59
CA MET A 1 3.98 -2.19 -6.58
C MET A 1 4.70 -3.36 -7.20
N ARG A 2 6.00 -3.54 -6.98
CA ARG A 2 6.75 -4.69 -7.52
C ARG A 2 6.63 -5.84 -6.51
N ARG A 3 5.63 -6.70 -6.67
CA ARG A 3 5.49 -7.92 -5.85
C ARG A 3 6.30 -9.05 -6.50
N GLU A 4 7.10 -9.72 -5.70
CA GLU A 4 7.91 -10.86 -6.15
C GLU A 4 7.18 -12.17 -5.82
N ALA A 5 7.36 -13.17 -6.69
CA ALA A 5 6.92 -14.53 -6.40
C ALA A 5 7.85 -15.20 -5.40
N CYS A 6 7.43 -16.34 -4.84
CA CYS A 6 8.26 -17.19 -3.99
C CYS A 6 9.55 -17.61 -4.73
N THR A 7 10.66 -17.66 -4.02
CA THR A 7 11.87 -18.28 -4.52
C THR A 7 11.61 -19.76 -4.77
N GLU A 8 12.12 -20.29 -5.89
CA GLU A 8 11.93 -21.69 -6.28
C GLU A 8 12.26 -22.63 -5.11
N GLY A 9 11.38 -23.60 -4.85
CA GLY A 9 11.52 -24.57 -3.76
C GLY A 9 11.21 -24.05 -2.35
N THR A 10 10.63 -22.84 -2.22
CA THR A 10 10.09 -22.32 -0.94
C THR A 10 8.58 -22.38 -0.92
N ARG A 11 7.98 -22.50 0.27
CA ARG A 11 6.52 -22.56 0.50
C ARG A 11 5.79 -23.66 -0.28
N VAL A 12 6.47 -24.76 -0.62
CA VAL A 12 5.98 -25.82 -1.51
C VAL A 12 4.66 -26.40 -1.01
N ASP A 13 4.60 -26.82 0.25
CA ASP A 13 3.42 -27.49 0.82
C ASP A 13 2.18 -26.58 0.82
N ILE A 14 2.37 -25.29 1.10
CA ILE A 14 1.28 -24.30 1.13
C ILE A 14 0.79 -24.03 -0.30
N LEU A 15 1.70 -23.85 -1.24
CA LEU A 15 1.36 -23.61 -2.64
C LEU A 15 0.61 -24.82 -3.22
N GLU A 16 1.08 -26.03 -2.98
CA GLU A 16 0.43 -27.26 -3.42
C GLU A 16 -0.99 -27.38 -2.85
N ARG A 17 -1.18 -27.11 -1.54
CA ARG A 17 -2.51 -27.09 -0.90
C ARG A 17 -3.44 -26.07 -1.55
N ILE A 18 -2.94 -24.87 -1.88
CA ILE A 18 -3.75 -23.83 -2.54
C ILE A 18 -4.06 -24.26 -3.99
N TYR A 19 -3.11 -24.87 -4.72
CA TYR A 19 -3.34 -25.32 -6.09
C TYR A 19 -4.40 -26.43 -6.14
N GLN A 20 -4.29 -27.44 -5.27
CA GLN A 20 -5.28 -28.51 -5.16
C GLN A 20 -6.67 -27.97 -4.83
N TRP A 21 -6.76 -27.06 -3.84
CA TRP A 21 -8.02 -26.41 -3.51
C TRP A 21 -8.57 -25.60 -4.70
N ALA A 22 -7.75 -24.85 -5.41
CA ALA A 22 -8.19 -24.02 -6.54
C ALA A 22 -8.76 -24.86 -7.70
N LEU A 23 -8.23 -26.07 -7.91
CA LEU A 23 -8.62 -26.99 -8.98
C LEU A 23 -9.74 -27.96 -8.59
N ASP A 24 -10.04 -28.09 -7.29
CA ASP A 24 -11.07 -29.01 -6.83
C ASP A 24 -12.47 -28.44 -7.15
N THR A 25 -13.21 -29.15 -7.99
CA THR A 25 -14.57 -28.80 -8.42
C THR A 25 -15.66 -29.51 -7.64
N SER A 26 -15.32 -30.23 -6.57
CA SER A 26 -16.28 -30.94 -5.72
C SER A 26 -17.28 -29.95 -5.09
N PRO A 27 -18.58 -30.27 -5.03
CA PRO A 27 -19.59 -29.39 -4.46
C PRO A 27 -19.34 -29.01 -3.01
N ASP A 28 -18.65 -29.87 -2.26
CA ASP A 28 -18.32 -29.69 -0.83
C ASP A 28 -17.07 -28.86 -0.61
N THR A 29 -16.36 -28.46 -1.69
CA THR A 29 -15.14 -27.65 -1.56
C THR A 29 -15.52 -26.21 -1.28
N ALA A 30 -14.96 -25.64 -0.19
CA ALA A 30 -15.17 -24.25 0.18
C ALA A 30 -14.77 -23.30 -0.96
N SER A 31 -15.65 -22.33 -1.24
CA SER A 31 -15.41 -21.31 -2.29
C SER A 31 -14.39 -20.23 -1.84
N ILE A 32 -14.10 -20.13 -0.55
CA ILE A 32 -13.14 -19.17 -0.01
C ILE A 32 -11.99 -19.92 0.66
N PHE A 33 -10.75 -19.53 0.35
CA PHE A 33 -9.56 -19.95 1.06
C PHE A 33 -8.93 -18.73 1.73
N TRP A 34 -8.84 -18.74 3.05
CA TRP A 34 -8.24 -17.66 3.81
C TRP A 34 -6.82 -18.00 4.25
N LEU A 35 -5.85 -17.22 3.76
CA LEU A 35 -4.44 -17.30 4.15
C LEU A 35 -4.13 -16.20 5.16
N ALA A 36 -4.12 -16.56 6.44
CA ALA A 36 -3.91 -15.65 7.54
C ALA A 36 -2.46 -15.69 8.04
N GLY A 37 -1.94 -14.56 8.45
CA GLY A 37 -0.62 -14.50 9.07
C GLY A 37 -0.17 -13.08 9.39
N GLN A 38 0.77 -12.96 10.31
CA GLN A 38 1.35 -11.69 10.72
C GLN A 38 2.00 -10.94 9.54
N ALA A 39 2.30 -9.65 9.75
CA ALA A 39 3.05 -8.87 8.79
C ALA A 39 4.41 -9.52 8.48
N GLY A 40 4.79 -9.56 7.20
CA GLY A 40 6.13 -10.01 6.80
C GLY A 40 6.37 -11.53 6.72
N VAL A 41 5.34 -12.37 6.93
CA VAL A 41 5.47 -13.83 6.82
C VAL A 41 5.38 -14.36 5.37
N GLY A 42 5.13 -13.49 4.38
CA GLY A 42 5.17 -13.84 2.95
C GLY A 42 3.81 -14.10 2.30
N LYS A 43 2.68 -13.68 2.88
CA LYS A 43 1.31 -13.85 2.30
C LYS A 43 1.20 -13.34 0.86
N SER A 44 1.60 -12.09 0.64
CA SER A 44 1.53 -11.46 -0.69
C SER A 44 2.45 -12.11 -1.72
N THR A 45 3.57 -12.66 -1.28
CA THR A 45 4.49 -13.42 -2.13
C THR A 45 3.84 -14.74 -2.57
N ILE A 46 3.14 -15.43 -1.65
CA ILE A 46 2.35 -16.64 -1.96
C ILE A 46 1.23 -16.28 -2.94
N ALA A 47 0.41 -15.24 -2.65
CA ALA A 47 -0.66 -14.80 -3.53
C ALA A 47 -0.16 -14.45 -4.95
N CYS A 48 0.96 -13.75 -5.05
CA CYS A 48 1.60 -13.43 -6.34
C CYS A 48 2.07 -14.69 -7.08
N THR A 49 2.59 -15.70 -6.36
CA THR A 49 3.01 -16.98 -6.95
C THR A 49 1.81 -17.74 -7.51
N VAL A 50 0.71 -17.81 -6.74
CA VAL A 50 -0.54 -18.44 -7.17
C VAL A 50 -1.14 -17.71 -8.40
N ALA A 51 -1.14 -16.37 -8.39
CA ALA A 51 -1.61 -15.58 -9.53
C ALA A 51 -0.81 -15.90 -10.81
N ARG A 52 0.52 -15.98 -10.71
CA ARG A 52 1.38 -16.31 -11.85
C ARG A 52 1.17 -17.74 -12.35
N HIS A 53 1.03 -18.70 -11.43
CA HIS A 53 0.83 -20.11 -11.79
C HIS A 53 -0.45 -20.32 -12.61
N PHE A 54 -1.54 -19.62 -12.29
CA PHE A 54 -2.83 -19.73 -12.96
C PHE A 54 -3.09 -18.70 -14.05
N ASN A 55 -2.11 -17.85 -14.38
CA ASN A 55 -2.22 -16.86 -15.44
C ASN A 55 -1.44 -17.32 -16.69
N LYS A 56 -2.14 -17.56 -17.81
CA LYS A 56 -1.56 -17.99 -19.09
C LYS A 56 -0.53 -17.01 -19.66
N ASP A 57 -0.66 -15.72 -19.39
CA ASP A 57 0.21 -14.67 -19.92
C ASP A 57 1.50 -14.48 -19.11
N SER A 58 1.69 -15.23 -18.02
CA SER A 58 2.89 -15.18 -17.20
C SER A 58 4.09 -15.76 -17.94
N LYS A 59 4.95 -14.89 -18.44
CA LYS A 59 6.24 -15.29 -19.02
C LYS A 59 7.20 -15.67 -17.90
N GLY A 60 7.56 -16.94 -17.80
CA GLY A 60 8.67 -17.36 -16.94
C GLY A 60 8.45 -18.58 -16.04
N ASP A 61 7.25 -19.11 -15.92
CA ASP A 61 7.04 -20.36 -15.19
C ASP A 61 7.39 -21.56 -16.08
N LYS A 62 8.21 -22.47 -15.54
CA LYS A 62 8.65 -23.69 -16.27
C LYS A 62 7.48 -24.64 -16.54
N GLU A 63 6.45 -24.61 -15.69
CA GLU A 63 5.22 -25.39 -15.82
C GLU A 63 4.02 -24.53 -15.38
N PRO A 64 3.41 -23.74 -16.30
CA PRO A 64 2.20 -23.00 -15.98
C PRO A 64 1.04 -23.98 -15.70
N GLY A 65 0.29 -23.70 -14.65
CA GLY A 65 -0.98 -24.39 -14.36
C GLY A 65 -2.07 -24.08 -15.39
N PRO A 66 -3.25 -24.67 -15.26
CA PRO A 66 -4.38 -24.34 -16.09
C PRO A 66 -4.79 -22.85 -15.92
N ASN A 67 -5.20 -22.20 -17.01
CA ASN A 67 -5.60 -20.79 -16.99
C ASN A 67 -6.97 -20.61 -16.33
N ILE A 68 -7.00 -20.53 -15.02
CA ILE A 68 -8.21 -20.32 -14.23
C ILE A 68 -8.21 -18.98 -13.48
N LEU A 69 -7.17 -18.16 -13.59
CA LEU A 69 -7.16 -16.84 -12.94
C LEU A 69 -8.21 -15.94 -13.62
N GLY A 70 -9.31 -15.68 -12.89
CA GLY A 70 -10.37 -14.76 -13.32
C GLY A 70 -10.04 -13.31 -13.04
N ALA A 71 -9.54 -13.04 -11.84
CA ALA A 71 -9.14 -11.69 -11.43
C ALA A 71 -8.17 -11.71 -10.24
N ASP A 72 -7.45 -10.60 -10.06
CA ASP A 72 -6.67 -10.33 -8.88
C ASP A 72 -6.81 -8.87 -8.42
N PHE A 73 -6.72 -8.63 -7.12
CA PHE A 73 -6.61 -7.31 -6.52
C PHE A 73 -5.65 -7.36 -5.34
N PHE A 74 -4.61 -6.56 -5.41
CA PHE A 74 -3.59 -6.48 -4.37
C PHE A 74 -3.74 -5.18 -3.61
N CYS A 75 -4.36 -5.23 -2.43
CA CYS A 75 -4.56 -4.06 -1.58
C CYS A 75 -3.23 -3.45 -1.16
N SER A 76 -3.19 -2.14 -1.04
CA SER A 76 -2.04 -1.40 -0.52
C SER A 76 -2.46 -0.02 -0.04
N ARG A 77 -2.08 0.31 1.19
CA ARG A 77 -2.28 1.65 1.79
C ARG A 77 -1.47 2.74 1.09
N GLN A 78 -0.50 2.38 0.23
CA GLN A 78 0.35 3.35 -0.44
C GLN A 78 -0.31 4.06 -1.62
N PHE A 79 -1.39 3.51 -2.16
CA PHE A 79 -2.04 4.04 -3.36
C PHE A 79 -3.55 4.13 -3.15
N GLU A 80 -4.13 5.27 -3.51
CA GLU A 80 -5.56 5.55 -3.37
C GLU A 80 -6.41 4.48 -4.07
N GLU A 81 -5.99 4.04 -5.27
CA GLU A 81 -6.73 3.06 -6.06
C GLU A 81 -6.78 1.68 -5.42
N THR A 82 -5.79 1.32 -4.58
CA THR A 82 -5.69 -0.01 -3.98
C THR A 82 -6.02 -0.08 -2.49
N ARG A 83 -6.28 1.07 -1.85
CA ARG A 83 -6.72 1.13 -0.45
C ARG A 83 -8.24 1.31 -0.30
N SER A 84 -8.96 1.63 -1.40
CA SER A 84 -10.40 1.83 -1.36
C SER A 84 -11.15 0.54 -1.70
N GLN A 85 -12.12 0.19 -0.83
CA GLN A 85 -13.06 -0.92 -1.06
C GLN A 85 -13.82 -0.78 -2.38
N THR A 86 -14.14 0.47 -2.78
CA THR A 86 -14.96 0.76 -3.96
C THR A 86 -14.32 0.31 -5.28
N ASN A 87 -13.01 0.06 -5.29
CA ASN A 87 -12.28 -0.35 -6.48
C ASN A 87 -12.13 -1.87 -6.63
N ILE A 88 -12.49 -2.67 -5.61
CA ILE A 88 -12.32 -4.12 -5.62
C ILE A 88 -13.23 -4.76 -6.67
N ILE A 89 -14.54 -4.59 -6.56
CA ILE A 89 -15.51 -5.22 -7.48
C ILE A 89 -15.36 -4.72 -8.92
N PRO A 90 -15.26 -3.41 -9.21
CA PRO A 90 -15.03 -2.95 -10.58
C PRO A 90 -13.78 -3.56 -11.22
N THR A 91 -12.69 -3.74 -10.44
CA THR A 91 -11.46 -4.37 -10.92
C THR A 91 -11.68 -5.85 -11.23
N PHE A 92 -12.34 -6.61 -10.35
CA PHE A 92 -12.66 -8.01 -10.58
C PHE A 92 -13.52 -8.19 -11.83
N VAL A 93 -14.57 -7.41 -11.96
CA VAL A 93 -15.50 -7.46 -13.10
C VAL A 93 -14.80 -7.13 -14.41
N TYR A 94 -13.95 -6.10 -14.41
CA TYR A 94 -13.16 -5.73 -15.58
C TYR A 94 -12.23 -6.86 -16.02
N GLN A 95 -11.45 -7.46 -15.10
CA GLN A 95 -10.52 -8.54 -15.41
C GLN A 95 -11.28 -9.80 -15.84
N LEU A 96 -12.31 -10.21 -15.11
CA LEU A 96 -13.14 -11.37 -15.40
C LEU A 96 -13.83 -11.24 -16.78
N SER A 97 -14.27 -10.03 -17.16
CA SER A 97 -14.85 -9.77 -18.47
C SER A 97 -13.84 -9.94 -19.62
N LYS A 98 -12.56 -9.78 -19.37
CA LYS A 98 -11.49 -10.08 -20.34
C LYS A 98 -11.22 -11.58 -20.46
N GLN A 99 -11.32 -12.33 -19.36
CA GLN A 99 -11.10 -13.78 -19.34
C GLN A 99 -12.31 -14.56 -19.86
N SER A 100 -13.53 -14.07 -19.62
CA SER A 100 -14.78 -14.74 -19.97
C SER A 100 -15.64 -13.89 -20.90
N THR A 101 -15.71 -14.28 -22.19
CA THR A 101 -16.61 -13.63 -23.17
C THR A 101 -18.08 -13.78 -22.76
N SER A 102 -18.45 -14.92 -22.19
CA SER A 102 -19.82 -15.18 -21.74
C SER A 102 -20.20 -14.27 -20.57
N PHE A 103 -19.29 -14.05 -19.60
CA PHE A 103 -19.51 -13.10 -18.51
C PHE A 103 -19.60 -11.67 -19.03
N ARG A 104 -18.71 -11.27 -19.94
CA ARG A 104 -18.78 -9.95 -20.57
C ARG A 104 -20.13 -9.70 -21.24
N ASN A 105 -20.64 -10.67 -22.00
CA ASN A 105 -21.94 -10.55 -22.66
C ASN A 105 -23.09 -10.44 -21.64
N ALA A 106 -23.05 -11.21 -20.56
CA ALA A 106 -24.02 -11.13 -19.48
C ALA A 106 -23.96 -9.74 -18.80
N LEU A 107 -22.78 -9.21 -18.52
CA LEU A 107 -22.56 -7.88 -17.96
C LEU A 107 -23.13 -6.78 -18.86
N LEU A 108 -22.88 -6.82 -20.17
CA LEU A 108 -23.37 -5.83 -21.13
C LEU A 108 -24.91 -5.82 -21.24
N LEU A 109 -25.58 -6.95 -21.05
CA LEU A 109 -27.04 -7.02 -21.00
C LEU A 109 -27.63 -6.33 -19.76
N HIS A 110 -26.80 -6.09 -18.69
CA HIS A 110 -27.19 -5.38 -17.46
C HIS A 110 -26.71 -3.92 -17.45
N ALA A 111 -26.06 -3.46 -18.52
CA ALA A 111 -25.43 -2.15 -18.61
C ALA A 111 -26.35 -0.94 -18.36
N HIS A 112 -27.68 -1.14 -18.34
CA HIS A 112 -28.63 -0.08 -17.97
C HIS A 112 -28.58 0.33 -16.48
N ASN A 113 -27.87 -0.42 -15.64
CA ASN A 113 -27.73 -0.18 -14.20
C ASN A 113 -26.36 0.39 -13.80
N PHE A 114 -25.53 0.88 -14.74
CA PHE A 114 -24.21 1.42 -14.39
C PHE A 114 -24.23 2.65 -13.45
N GLU A 115 -25.36 3.33 -13.29
CA GLU A 115 -25.50 4.37 -12.26
C GLU A 115 -25.35 3.79 -10.84
N SER A 116 -25.73 2.53 -10.64
CA SER A 116 -25.50 1.82 -9.36
C SER A 116 -24.03 1.41 -9.14
N ALA A 117 -23.21 1.40 -10.17
CA ALA A 117 -21.77 1.14 -10.02
C ALA A 117 -21.06 2.21 -9.19
N ALA A 118 -21.62 3.40 -9.10
CA ALA A 118 -21.12 4.49 -8.25
C ALA A 118 -21.50 4.30 -6.76
N VAL A 119 -22.40 3.37 -6.43
CA VAL A 119 -22.86 3.10 -5.07
C VAL A 119 -22.17 1.83 -4.55
N PRO A 120 -21.22 1.93 -3.61
CA PRO A 120 -20.42 0.79 -3.13
C PRO A 120 -21.26 -0.42 -2.71
N ASP A 121 -22.33 -0.21 -1.96
CA ASP A 121 -23.21 -1.27 -1.42
C ASP A 121 -23.96 -2.07 -2.49
N LYS A 122 -24.03 -1.56 -3.72
CA LYS A 122 -24.70 -2.24 -4.84
C LYS A 122 -23.73 -2.89 -5.83
N GLN A 123 -22.44 -2.54 -5.78
CA GLN A 123 -21.46 -3.04 -6.75
C GLN A 123 -21.38 -4.56 -6.78
N MET A 124 -21.37 -5.21 -5.60
CA MET A 124 -21.32 -6.67 -5.51
C MET A 124 -22.51 -7.31 -6.23
N GLN A 125 -23.72 -6.85 -5.96
CA GLN A 125 -24.94 -7.40 -6.52
C GLN A 125 -25.06 -7.11 -8.02
N ASP A 126 -24.97 -5.84 -8.42
CA ASP A 126 -25.29 -5.39 -9.77
C ASP A 126 -24.21 -5.72 -10.79
N LEU A 127 -22.93 -5.68 -10.37
CA LEU A 127 -21.81 -5.87 -11.31
C LEU A 127 -21.26 -7.29 -11.33
N LEU A 128 -21.33 -8.04 -10.22
CA LEU A 128 -20.77 -9.38 -10.14
C LEU A 128 -21.85 -10.45 -10.08
N VAL A 129 -22.76 -10.39 -9.09
CA VAL A 129 -23.72 -11.47 -8.79
C VAL A 129 -24.74 -11.64 -9.91
N ASP A 130 -25.44 -10.59 -10.29
CA ASP A 130 -26.51 -10.69 -11.29
C ASP A 130 -26.01 -11.11 -12.66
N PRO A 131 -24.91 -10.55 -13.20
CA PRO A 131 -24.31 -11.04 -14.46
C PRO A 131 -23.80 -12.48 -14.34
N TRP A 132 -23.18 -12.85 -13.21
CA TRP A 132 -22.66 -14.20 -13.01
C TRP A 132 -23.78 -15.24 -12.95
N ARG A 133 -24.86 -14.98 -12.21
CA ARG A 133 -26.03 -15.87 -12.12
C ARG A 133 -26.64 -16.14 -13.49
N LYS A 134 -26.79 -15.10 -14.34
CA LYS A 134 -27.30 -15.28 -15.70
C LYS A 134 -26.37 -16.05 -16.63
N LEU A 135 -25.07 -15.97 -16.37
CA LEU A 135 -24.10 -16.80 -17.07
C LEU A 135 -24.30 -18.28 -16.72
N ILE A 136 -24.33 -18.62 -15.44
CA ILE A 136 -24.42 -20.03 -15.00
C ILE A 136 -25.77 -20.68 -15.27
N GLU A 137 -26.85 -19.92 -15.41
CA GLU A 137 -28.14 -20.43 -15.86
C GLU A 137 -28.10 -20.98 -17.29
N LYS A 138 -27.18 -20.47 -18.12
CA LYS A 138 -27.11 -20.82 -19.55
C LYS A 138 -25.95 -21.76 -19.90
N HIS A 139 -24.88 -21.72 -19.12
CA HIS A 139 -23.65 -22.47 -19.39
C HIS A 139 -23.04 -22.97 -18.07
N PRO A 140 -22.48 -24.18 -18.00
CA PRO A 140 -21.65 -24.59 -16.89
C PRO A 140 -20.48 -23.61 -16.79
N ALA A 141 -20.35 -22.92 -15.64
CA ALA A 141 -19.25 -21.98 -15.44
C ALA A 141 -17.92 -22.73 -15.30
N PRO A 142 -16.88 -22.35 -16.04
CA PRO A 142 -15.56 -22.83 -15.72
C PRO A 142 -15.16 -22.29 -14.35
N PRO A 143 -14.39 -23.07 -13.57
CA PRO A 143 -13.90 -22.57 -12.30
C PRO A 143 -12.96 -21.38 -12.53
N TYR A 144 -13.24 -20.25 -11.92
CA TYR A 144 -12.33 -19.09 -11.90
C TYR A 144 -11.83 -18.84 -10.48
N LEU A 145 -10.55 -18.58 -10.40
CA LEU A 145 -9.88 -18.14 -9.17
C LEU A 145 -9.83 -16.60 -9.15
N ILE A 146 -10.29 -16.03 -8.06
CA ILE A 146 -10.15 -14.60 -7.76
C ILE A 146 -9.22 -14.46 -6.55
N ILE A 147 -8.23 -13.58 -6.65
CA ILE A 147 -7.24 -13.37 -5.60
C ILE A 147 -7.42 -11.97 -5.02
N LEU A 148 -7.58 -11.90 -3.70
CA LEU A 148 -7.65 -10.66 -2.94
C LEU A 148 -6.56 -10.66 -1.88
N ASP A 149 -5.47 -9.93 -2.14
CA ASP A 149 -4.32 -9.91 -1.26
C ASP A 149 -4.33 -8.70 -0.32
N ALA A 150 -3.92 -8.94 0.94
CA ALA A 150 -3.75 -7.94 1.98
C ALA A 150 -5.03 -7.12 2.28
N LEU A 151 -6.16 -7.80 2.48
CA LEU A 151 -7.47 -7.18 2.73
C LEU A 151 -7.45 -6.24 3.95
N ASP A 152 -6.58 -6.48 4.94
CA ASP A 152 -6.33 -5.62 6.10
C ASP A 152 -5.69 -4.26 5.74
N GLU A 153 -5.27 -4.06 4.49
CA GLU A 153 -4.74 -2.78 4.00
C GLU A 153 -5.81 -1.86 3.38
N ILE A 154 -7.07 -2.28 3.32
CA ILE A 154 -8.20 -1.43 2.94
C ILE A 154 -8.50 -0.45 4.08
N GLU A 155 -8.86 0.78 3.73
CA GLU A 155 -9.13 1.87 4.68
C GLU A 155 -10.36 1.61 5.55
N GLY A 156 -10.27 2.06 6.82
CA GLY A 156 -11.36 1.98 7.78
C GLY A 156 -11.86 0.55 7.98
N GLU A 157 -13.15 0.37 8.03
CA GLU A 157 -13.82 -0.93 8.13
C GLU A 157 -14.10 -1.56 6.74
N GLY A 158 -13.60 -0.97 5.65
CA GLY A 158 -13.92 -1.39 4.29
C GLY A 158 -13.53 -2.84 4.01
N GLY A 159 -12.42 -3.31 4.55
CA GLY A 159 -12.00 -4.71 4.40
C GLY A 159 -12.96 -5.69 5.08
N SER A 160 -13.40 -5.40 6.29
CA SER A 160 -14.35 -6.24 7.05
C SER A 160 -15.74 -6.18 6.45
N SER A 161 -16.21 -5.02 5.99
CA SER A 161 -17.47 -4.86 5.28
C SER A 161 -17.48 -5.67 3.99
N PHE A 162 -16.47 -5.52 3.16
CA PHE A 162 -16.33 -6.29 1.91
C PHE A 162 -16.34 -7.81 2.16
N LEU A 163 -15.59 -8.28 3.15
CA LEU A 163 -15.55 -9.71 3.47
C LEU A 163 -16.90 -10.24 3.95
N ARG A 164 -17.64 -9.47 4.73
CA ARG A 164 -18.99 -9.83 5.18
C ARG A 164 -19.93 -10.02 4.00
N ASP A 165 -19.98 -9.03 3.10
CA ASP A 165 -20.83 -9.07 1.91
C ASP A 165 -20.47 -10.24 0.99
N LEU A 166 -19.17 -10.51 0.83
CA LEU A 166 -18.67 -11.64 0.04
C LEU A 166 -19.08 -12.98 0.67
N LEU A 167 -18.94 -13.15 2.00
CA LEU A 167 -19.32 -14.36 2.71
C LEU A 167 -20.84 -14.63 2.60
N GLU A 168 -21.66 -13.61 2.77
CA GLU A 168 -23.11 -13.71 2.61
C GLU A 168 -23.49 -14.13 1.18
N THR A 169 -22.83 -13.53 0.18
CA THR A 169 -23.06 -13.82 -1.23
C THR A 169 -22.62 -15.23 -1.62
N VAL A 170 -21.48 -15.69 -1.13
CA VAL A 170 -20.98 -17.06 -1.37
C VAL A 170 -21.89 -18.08 -0.69
N ASN A 171 -22.29 -17.85 0.57
CA ASN A 171 -23.16 -18.75 1.31
C ASN A 171 -24.57 -18.86 0.71
N SER A 172 -25.04 -17.83 -0.01
CA SER A 172 -26.29 -17.89 -0.76
C SER A 172 -26.23 -18.72 -2.06
N GLY A 173 -25.03 -19.20 -2.44
CA GLY A 173 -24.78 -20.00 -3.65
C GLY A 173 -24.77 -19.21 -4.97
N HIS A 174 -24.88 -17.88 -4.92
CA HIS A 174 -24.99 -17.04 -6.11
C HIS A 174 -23.70 -16.98 -6.95
N LEU A 175 -22.55 -17.29 -6.35
CA LEU A 175 -21.23 -17.25 -7.01
C LEU A 175 -20.64 -18.66 -7.26
N HIS A 176 -21.50 -19.65 -7.47
CA HIS A 176 -21.06 -21.02 -7.76
C HIS A 176 -20.06 -21.04 -8.94
N GLY A 177 -18.93 -21.76 -8.78
CA GLY A 177 -17.85 -21.82 -9.77
C GLY A 177 -16.77 -20.72 -9.60
N LEU A 178 -17.00 -19.69 -8.78
CA LEU A 178 -15.95 -18.77 -8.38
C LEU A 178 -15.30 -19.22 -7.08
N LYS A 179 -13.97 -19.15 -7.04
CA LYS A 179 -13.16 -19.39 -5.82
C LYS A 179 -12.37 -18.15 -5.47
N PHE A 180 -12.27 -17.85 -4.18
CA PHE A 180 -11.62 -16.64 -3.67
C PHE A 180 -10.47 -17.01 -2.75
N LEU A 181 -9.24 -16.72 -3.16
CA LEU A 181 -8.07 -16.74 -2.30
C LEU A 181 -7.93 -15.37 -1.64
N ILE A 182 -8.15 -15.30 -0.33
CA ILE A 182 -8.07 -14.05 0.44
C ILE A 182 -6.88 -14.13 1.37
N THR A 183 -6.05 -13.08 1.40
CA THR A 183 -4.98 -12.97 2.38
C THR A 183 -5.18 -11.75 3.28
N SER A 184 -4.88 -11.90 4.57
CA SER A 184 -4.91 -10.78 5.52
C SER A 184 -4.04 -11.04 6.75
N ARG A 185 -3.79 -10.02 7.56
CA ARG A 185 -3.41 -10.22 8.95
C ARG A 185 -4.60 -10.83 9.70
N PRO A 186 -4.37 -11.57 10.81
CA PRO A 186 -5.44 -12.05 11.67
C PRO A 186 -5.98 -10.91 12.53
N ASP A 187 -6.53 -9.89 11.88
CA ASP A 187 -7.26 -8.81 12.51
C ASP A 187 -8.50 -9.40 13.21
N PRO A 188 -8.88 -8.93 14.42
CA PRO A 188 -9.98 -9.51 15.20
C PRO A 188 -11.30 -9.58 14.43
N ASP A 189 -11.64 -8.54 13.64
CA ASP A 189 -12.90 -8.49 12.90
C ASP A 189 -12.88 -9.45 11.71
N LEU A 190 -11.77 -9.49 10.94
CA LEU A 190 -11.59 -10.43 9.84
C LEU A 190 -11.53 -11.88 10.37
N ALA A 191 -10.82 -12.12 11.47
CA ALA A 191 -10.72 -13.45 12.07
C ALA A 191 -12.10 -13.96 12.55
N LYS A 192 -12.91 -13.09 13.14
CA LYS A 192 -14.28 -13.43 13.56
C LYS A 192 -15.18 -13.80 12.37
N LEU A 193 -15.09 -13.06 11.26
CA LEU A 193 -15.82 -13.37 10.03
C LEU A 193 -15.37 -14.71 9.43
N CYS A 194 -14.07 -14.96 9.39
CA CYS A 194 -13.51 -16.20 8.86
C CYS A 194 -13.65 -17.41 9.81
N ALA A 195 -14.05 -17.23 11.08
CA ALA A 195 -14.27 -18.33 12.01
C ALA A 195 -15.39 -19.30 11.56
N SER A 196 -16.28 -18.87 10.67
CA SER A 196 -17.32 -19.71 10.06
C SER A 196 -16.81 -20.58 8.90
N LEU A 197 -15.58 -20.34 8.40
CA LEU A 197 -14.99 -21.14 7.33
C LEU A 197 -14.52 -22.50 7.84
N GLU A 198 -14.63 -23.51 6.98
CA GLU A 198 -14.12 -24.84 7.31
C GLU A 198 -12.60 -24.81 7.54
N SER A 199 -12.10 -25.66 8.43
CA SER A 199 -10.66 -25.76 8.76
C SER A 199 -9.78 -26.05 7.55
N LYS A 200 -10.30 -26.75 6.54
CA LYS A 200 -9.60 -27.02 5.29
C LYS A 200 -9.39 -25.78 4.41
N ALA A 201 -10.28 -24.80 4.56
CA ALA A 201 -10.30 -23.54 3.82
C ALA A 201 -9.54 -22.41 4.54
N VAL A 202 -8.95 -22.69 5.68
CA VAL A 202 -8.14 -21.74 6.46
C VAL A 202 -6.71 -22.23 6.56
N CYS A 203 -5.76 -21.33 6.34
CA CYS A 203 -4.34 -21.60 6.55
C CYS A 203 -3.73 -20.47 7.37
N HIS A 204 -3.34 -20.81 8.58
CA HIS A 204 -2.61 -19.90 9.46
C HIS A 204 -1.11 -20.09 9.28
N LEU A 205 -0.42 -19.09 8.73
CA LEU A 205 1.03 -19.18 8.49
C LEU A 205 1.87 -19.29 9.77
N TYR A 206 1.31 -18.91 10.93
CA TYR A 206 1.99 -19.10 12.21
C TYR A 206 1.94 -20.56 12.73
N GLU A 207 1.09 -21.40 12.15
CA GLU A 207 1.05 -22.84 12.46
C GLU A 207 2.11 -23.63 11.70
N VAL A 208 2.75 -23.03 10.68
CA VAL A 208 3.85 -23.67 9.95
C VAL A 208 5.06 -23.80 10.86
N PRO A 209 5.63 -25.01 11.04
CA PRO A 209 6.79 -25.21 11.91
C PRO A 209 7.95 -24.27 11.56
N THR A 210 8.53 -23.64 12.57
CA THR A 210 9.64 -22.67 12.41
C THR A 210 10.82 -23.26 11.64
N ASP A 211 11.13 -24.54 11.83
CA ASP A 211 12.19 -25.22 11.08
C ASP A 211 11.91 -25.30 9.57
N THR A 212 10.65 -25.45 9.18
CA THR A 212 10.26 -25.43 7.76
C THR A 212 10.42 -24.02 7.20
N VAL A 213 9.98 -23.01 7.94
CA VAL A 213 10.14 -21.61 7.53
C VAL A 213 11.61 -21.23 7.44
N ASN A 214 12.43 -21.64 8.40
CA ASN A 214 13.88 -21.36 8.40
C ASN A 214 14.59 -22.05 7.24
N ARG A 215 14.19 -23.25 6.84
CA ARG A 215 14.70 -23.92 5.61
C ARG A 215 14.35 -23.09 4.36
N ASP A 216 13.14 -22.57 4.28
CA ASP A 216 12.72 -21.70 3.17
C ASP A 216 13.50 -20.38 3.15
N ILE A 217 13.70 -19.76 4.31
CA ILE A 217 14.53 -18.55 4.45
C ILE A 217 15.98 -18.85 4.03
N THR A 218 16.53 -19.99 4.39
CA THR A 218 17.88 -20.41 3.97
C THR A 218 17.97 -20.47 2.46
N LYS A 219 17.03 -21.15 1.79
CA LYS A 219 16.99 -21.21 0.31
C LYS A 219 16.88 -19.82 -0.32
N TYR A 220 16.01 -18.96 0.24
CA TYR A 220 15.86 -17.59 -0.20
C TYR A 220 17.18 -16.81 -0.11
N LEU A 221 17.86 -16.87 1.04
CA LEU A 221 19.14 -16.18 1.27
C LEU A 221 20.24 -16.72 0.36
N GLN A 222 20.35 -18.04 0.17
CA GLN A 222 21.30 -18.67 -0.74
C GLN A 222 21.10 -18.17 -2.19
N ALA A 223 19.85 -18.07 -2.63
CA ALA A 223 19.52 -17.58 -3.97
C ALA A 223 19.84 -16.07 -4.15
N LYS A 224 19.60 -15.24 -3.12
CA LYS A 224 19.78 -13.79 -3.18
C LYS A 224 21.20 -13.32 -2.81
N LEU A 225 21.91 -14.06 -1.97
CA LEU A 225 23.24 -13.73 -1.45
C LEU A 225 24.26 -14.88 -1.73
N PRO A 226 24.54 -15.22 -2.98
CA PRO A 226 25.40 -16.35 -3.33
C PRO A 226 26.87 -16.18 -2.87
N ALA A 227 27.30 -14.95 -2.60
CA ALA A 227 28.62 -14.66 -2.07
C ALA A 227 28.80 -15.00 -0.58
N LEU A 228 27.69 -15.14 0.16
CA LEU A 228 27.73 -15.48 1.59
C LEU A 228 27.79 -17.00 1.80
N ARG A 229 28.58 -17.39 2.78
CA ARG A 229 28.73 -18.79 3.20
C ARG A 229 28.34 -18.95 4.65
N GLU A 230 28.26 -20.20 5.12
CA GLU A 230 28.28 -20.47 6.55
C GLU A 230 29.57 -19.90 7.20
N PRO A 231 29.49 -19.21 8.38
CA PRO A 231 28.33 -19.13 9.29
C PRO A 231 27.40 -17.91 9.08
N GLN A 232 27.70 -16.99 8.13
CA GLN A 232 26.91 -15.75 7.99
C GLN A 232 25.44 -16.02 7.66
N LEU A 233 25.17 -16.97 6.74
CA LEU A 233 23.79 -17.31 6.36
C LEU A 233 23.00 -17.86 7.55
N SER A 234 23.58 -18.83 8.29
CA SER A 234 22.91 -19.41 9.45
C SER A 234 22.63 -18.38 10.54
N GLU A 235 23.50 -17.39 10.70
CA GLU A 235 23.29 -16.32 11.68
C GLU A 235 22.17 -15.36 11.26
N ILE A 236 22.02 -15.04 9.96
CA ILE A 236 20.88 -14.26 9.45
C ILE A 236 19.59 -15.07 9.62
N VAL A 237 19.57 -16.36 9.28
CA VAL A 237 18.39 -17.24 9.44
C VAL A 237 17.96 -17.29 10.91
N LYS A 238 18.92 -17.49 11.82
CA LYS A 238 18.65 -17.49 13.27
C LYS A 238 18.07 -16.15 13.75
N SER A 239 18.54 -15.04 13.18
CA SER A 239 18.04 -13.71 13.50
C SER A 239 16.69 -13.41 12.87
N ALA A 240 16.36 -14.03 11.75
CA ALA A 240 15.06 -13.91 11.11
C ALA A 240 13.94 -14.64 11.87
N ASP A 241 14.28 -15.71 12.60
CA ASP A 241 13.36 -16.50 13.44
C ASP A 241 11.98 -16.73 12.80
N GLY A 242 11.97 -17.20 11.56
CA GLY A 242 10.75 -17.44 10.79
C GLY A 242 10.14 -16.22 10.09
N LEU A 243 10.70 -15.02 10.23
CA LEU A 243 10.19 -13.80 9.60
C LEU A 243 10.87 -13.53 8.24
N PHE A 244 10.19 -13.81 7.14
CA PHE A 244 10.70 -13.52 5.79
C PHE A 244 11.05 -12.06 5.57
N ILE A 245 10.27 -11.12 6.15
CA ILE A 245 10.56 -9.70 6.02
C ILE A 245 11.93 -9.31 6.60
N TYR A 246 12.36 -9.95 7.69
CA TYR A 246 13.69 -9.76 8.24
C TYR A 246 14.75 -10.16 7.21
N ALA A 247 14.65 -11.37 6.67
CA ALA A 247 15.58 -11.88 5.67
C ALA A 247 15.59 -11.00 4.40
N ALA A 248 14.42 -10.59 3.92
CA ALA A 248 14.29 -9.73 2.75
C ALA A 248 14.90 -8.33 2.97
N THR A 249 14.72 -7.77 4.17
CA THR A 249 15.29 -6.47 4.52
C THR A 249 16.82 -6.56 4.70
N ALA A 250 17.31 -7.65 5.32
CA ALA A 250 18.73 -7.94 5.41
C ALA A 250 19.39 -8.08 4.02
N VAL A 251 18.73 -8.76 3.07
CA VAL A 251 19.20 -8.85 1.68
C VAL A 251 19.31 -7.48 1.05
N ARG A 252 18.30 -6.61 1.20
CA ARG A 252 18.35 -5.23 0.64
C ARG A 252 19.43 -4.39 1.29
N TYR A 253 19.66 -4.54 2.59
CA TYR A 253 20.74 -3.85 3.30
C TYR A 253 22.12 -4.26 2.81
N ILE A 254 22.32 -5.57 2.57
CA ILE A 254 23.59 -6.15 2.12
C ILE A 254 23.82 -5.91 0.62
N LEU A 255 22.75 -5.83 -0.19
CA LEU A 255 22.79 -5.58 -1.62
C LEU A 255 22.17 -4.20 -1.96
N PRO A 256 22.85 -3.10 -1.71
CA PRO A 256 22.43 -1.81 -2.21
C PRO A 256 22.42 -1.82 -3.76
N ARG A 257 21.66 -0.89 -4.36
CA ARG A 257 21.34 -0.86 -5.81
C ARG A 257 22.54 -0.82 -6.76
N SER A 258 23.76 -0.54 -6.28
CA SER A 258 24.97 -0.50 -7.08
C SER A 258 25.61 -1.88 -7.24
N LYS A 259 26.29 -2.13 -8.38
CA LYS A 259 27.10 -3.33 -8.57
C LYS A 259 28.21 -3.37 -7.53
N MET A 260 28.20 -4.38 -6.69
CA MET A 260 29.19 -4.59 -5.61
C MET A 260 29.97 -5.87 -5.85
N SER A 261 31.23 -5.85 -5.41
CA SER A 261 32.06 -7.06 -5.37
C SER A 261 31.59 -8.03 -4.28
N GLU A 262 31.83 -9.32 -4.45
CA GLU A 262 31.54 -10.34 -3.43
C GLU A 262 32.18 -10.02 -2.08
N ARG A 263 33.39 -9.46 -2.09
CA ARG A 263 34.12 -9.07 -0.87
C ARG A 263 33.41 -7.94 -0.11
N GLU A 264 32.84 -6.97 -0.83
CA GLU A 264 32.07 -5.89 -0.23
C GLU A 264 30.75 -6.40 0.37
N GLN A 265 30.05 -7.32 -0.33
CA GLN A 265 28.85 -7.98 0.18
C GLN A 265 29.14 -8.72 1.49
N VAL A 266 30.22 -9.50 1.55
CA VAL A 266 30.65 -10.21 2.76
C VAL A 266 30.99 -9.24 3.90
N ASN A 267 31.65 -8.12 3.60
CA ASN A 267 31.98 -7.10 4.60
C ASN A 267 30.74 -6.40 5.15
N LEU A 268 29.76 -6.05 4.28
CA LEU A 268 28.49 -5.48 4.73
C LEU A 268 27.67 -6.47 5.56
N ALA A 269 27.65 -7.74 5.16
CA ALA A 269 27.00 -8.78 5.95
C ALA A 269 27.63 -8.91 7.35
N LYS A 270 28.96 -8.86 7.45
CA LYS A 270 29.65 -8.85 8.76
C LYS A 270 29.26 -7.63 9.60
N LYS A 271 29.33 -6.43 9.03
CA LYS A 271 28.90 -5.20 9.71
C LYS A 271 27.45 -5.29 10.19
N PHE A 272 26.55 -5.81 9.32
CA PHE A 272 25.16 -6.05 9.66
C PHE A 272 25.00 -6.98 10.88
N LEU A 273 25.77 -8.06 10.92
CA LEU A 273 25.72 -9.03 12.02
C LEU A 273 26.36 -8.51 13.31
N GLU A 274 27.42 -7.70 13.21
CA GLU A 274 28.13 -7.10 14.36
C GLU A 274 27.34 -5.98 15.03
N SER A 275 26.49 -5.25 14.29
CA SER A 275 25.70 -4.14 14.78
C SER A 275 24.41 -4.56 15.54
N LYS A 276 24.22 -5.86 15.81
CA LYS A 276 23.04 -6.36 16.50
C LYS A 276 22.90 -5.77 17.89
N VAL A 277 21.75 -5.11 18.13
CA VAL A 277 21.31 -4.73 19.48
C VAL A 277 20.80 -5.99 20.20
N ALA A 278 21.38 -6.29 21.33
CA ALA A 278 21.06 -7.51 22.12
C ALA A 278 19.71 -7.38 22.84
N ASN A 279 18.60 -7.76 22.20
CA ASN A 279 17.28 -7.91 22.88
C ASN A 279 16.52 -9.16 22.38
N LYS A 280 15.80 -9.81 23.31
CA LYS A 280 15.46 -11.24 23.25
C LYS A 280 13.97 -11.59 23.12
N THR A 281 13.13 -10.89 22.33
CA THR A 281 11.72 -11.30 22.19
C THR A 281 11.17 -11.08 20.77
N GLY A 282 10.34 -11.99 20.25
CA GLY A 282 9.95 -12.20 18.85
C GLY A 282 9.50 -11.01 17.99
N TRP A 283 8.62 -10.13 18.44
CA TRP A 283 8.26 -8.87 17.73
C TRP A 283 9.42 -7.87 17.69
N LEU A 284 10.34 -7.94 18.64
CA LEU A 284 11.51 -7.09 18.77
C LEU A 284 12.60 -7.34 17.70
N LEU A 285 12.55 -8.43 16.94
CA LEU A 285 13.58 -8.72 15.95
C LEU A 285 13.51 -7.81 14.74
N ILE A 286 12.32 -7.59 14.17
CA ILE A 286 12.13 -6.66 13.06
C ILE A 286 12.31 -5.20 13.52
N ASP A 287 11.90 -4.88 14.74
CA ASP A 287 12.07 -3.57 15.33
C ASP A 287 13.55 -3.23 15.54
N ASN A 288 14.32 -4.18 16.04
CA ASN A 288 15.78 -4.05 16.17
C ASN A 288 16.46 -3.84 14.82
N LEU A 289 15.96 -4.54 13.76
CA LEU A 289 16.47 -4.34 12.43
C LEU A 289 16.16 -2.94 11.90
N TYR A 290 14.93 -2.43 12.10
CA TYR A 290 14.58 -1.07 11.72
C TYR A 290 15.38 -0.03 12.51
N GLN A 291 15.54 -0.23 13.82
CA GLN A 291 16.40 0.63 14.65
C GLN A 291 17.84 0.65 14.12
N GLN A 292 18.41 -0.50 13.81
CA GLN A 292 19.76 -0.62 13.25
C GLN A 292 19.91 0.13 11.93
N ILE A 293 18.93 -0.01 11.01
CA ILE A 293 18.92 0.69 9.72
C ILE A 293 18.86 2.21 9.93
N LEU A 294 17.97 2.66 10.83
CA LEU A 294 17.84 4.07 11.15
C LEU A 294 19.08 4.62 11.84
N LEU A 295 19.66 3.89 12.80
CA LEU A 295 20.91 4.28 13.45
C LEU A 295 22.04 4.44 12.43
N ALA A 296 22.16 3.53 11.46
CA ALA A 296 23.18 3.59 10.43
C ALA A 296 22.98 4.78 9.47
N ALA A 297 21.72 5.05 9.07
CA ALA A 297 21.38 6.12 8.13
C ALA A 297 21.49 7.54 8.73
N PHE A 298 21.36 7.66 10.05
CA PHE A 298 21.40 8.93 10.76
C PHE A 298 22.69 9.13 11.59
N GLN A 299 23.66 8.22 11.48
CA GLN A 299 24.92 8.30 12.22
C GLN A 299 25.82 9.37 11.63
N GLY A 300 26.40 10.23 12.50
CA GLY A 300 27.40 11.22 12.11
C GLY A 300 26.84 12.52 11.54
N LEU A 301 25.51 12.68 11.52
CA LEU A 301 24.85 13.92 11.13
C LEU A 301 24.93 14.93 12.29
N ASP A 302 25.03 16.21 11.99
CA ASP A 302 24.81 17.27 12.95
C ASP A 302 23.31 17.38 13.32
N GLU A 303 22.96 18.20 14.32
CA GLU A 303 21.58 18.27 14.84
C GLU A 303 20.60 18.86 13.81
N GLU A 304 21.03 19.80 12.97
CA GLU A 304 20.22 20.44 11.94
C GLU A 304 19.97 19.50 10.77
N GLU A 305 20.99 18.86 10.27
CA GLU A 305 20.90 17.84 9.21
C GLU A 305 20.07 16.65 9.66
N PHE A 306 20.26 16.20 10.91
CA PHE A 306 19.47 15.14 11.52
C PHE A 306 17.98 15.50 11.53
N LYS A 307 17.63 16.70 12.02
CA LYS A 307 16.25 17.17 12.08
C LYS A 307 15.65 17.29 10.69
N GLY A 308 16.36 17.89 9.74
CA GLY A 308 15.88 18.03 8.36
C GLY A 308 15.57 16.68 7.70
N ARG A 309 16.46 15.68 7.85
CA ARG A 309 16.22 14.31 7.33
C ARG A 309 15.06 13.60 8.05
N LEU A 310 14.91 13.80 9.35
CA LEU A 310 13.81 13.21 10.12
C LEU A 310 12.46 13.82 9.71
N ASP A 311 12.40 15.14 9.54
CA ASP A 311 11.20 15.82 9.08
C ASP A 311 10.80 15.38 7.66
N LEU A 312 11.78 15.17 6.76
CA LEU A 312 11.55 14.56 5.45
C LEU A 312 10.99 13.15 5.53
N LEU A 313 11.59 12.30 6.39
CA LEU A 313 11.11 10.93 6.60
C LEU A 313 9.67 10.92 7.12
N HIS A 314 9.38 11.72 8.14
CA HIS A 314 8.03 11.83 8.71
C HIS A 314 7.02 12.36 7.68
N THR A 315 7.41 13.35 6.90
CA THR A 315 6.60 13.89 5.80
C THR A 315 6.25 12.81 4.79
N LEU A 316 7.25 12.06 4.28
CA LEU A 316 7.03 10.96 3.35
C LEU A 316 6.10 9.87 3.89
N LEU A 317 6.15 9.59 5.20
CA LEU A 317 5.27 8.61 5.85
C LEU A 317 3.83 9.11 6.00
N CYS A 318 3.63 10.43 6.17
CA CYS A 318 2.33 11.05 6.45
C CYS A 318 1.65 11.66 5.21
N THR A 319 2.32 11.73 4.05
CA THR A 319 1.67 12.20 2.81
C THR A 319 0.54 11.26 2.40
N GLU A 320 -0.59 11.84 1.98
CA GLU A 320 -1.80 11.10 1.60
C GLU A 320 -1.61 10.30 0.30
N GLU A 321 -0.91 10.88 -0.66
CA GLU A 321 -0.42 10.17 -1.84
C GLU A 321 1.11 10.11 -1.85
N ARG A 322 1.67 9.18 -2.62
CA ARG A 322 3.13 9.06 -2.73
C ARG A 322 3.69 10.21 -3.54
N VAL A 323 4.71 10.84 -3.00
CA VAL A 323 5.32 12.03 -3.57
C VAL A 323 6.78 11.79 -3.95
N SER A 324 7.31 12.66 -4.82
CA SER A 324 8.74 12.66 -5.15
C SER A 324 9.59 13.24 -4.01
N PRO A 325 10.91 12.96 -3.99
CA PRO A 325 11.84 13.63 -3.07
C PRO A 325 11.72 15.15 -3.13
N SER A 326 11.54 15.73 -4.31
CA SER A 326 11.40 17.16 -4.53
C SER A 326 10.13 17.72 -3.86
N ILE A 327 8.97 17.06 -4.04
CA ILE A 327 7.73 17.48 -3.39
C ILE A 327 7.84 17.36 -1.87
N ALA A 328 8.45 16.29 -1.36
CA ALA A 328 8.67 16.12 0.07
C ALA A 328 9.54 17.26 0.64
N GLY A 329 10.62 17.65 -0.06
CA GLY A 329 11.46 18.77 0.31
C GLY A 329 10.69 20.10 0.39
N GLN A 330 9.87 20.40 -0.62
CA GLN A 330 9.04 21.62 -0.65
C GLN A 330 7.94 21.64 0.41
N LEU A 331 7.43 20.48 0.83
CA LEU A 331 6.49 20.39 1.96
C LEU A 331 7.16 20.68 3.30
N VAL A 332 8.44 20.32 3.48
CA VAL A 332 9.19 20.57 4.70
C VAL A 332 9.68 22.02 4.76
N SER A 333 10.29 22.54 3.69
CA SER A 333 10.88 23.87 3.65
C SER A 333 10.53 24.60 2.35
N GLU A 334 10.32 25.91 2.45
CA GLU A 334 10.15 26.82 1.30
C GLU A 334 11.47 27.49 0.89
N SER A 335 12.34 27.75 1.87
CA SER A 335 13.55 28.55 1.70
C SER A 335 14.74 27.73 1.23
N GLU A 336 14.70 26.41 1.40
CA GLU A 336 15.79 25.50 1.06
C GLU A 336 15.32 24.41 0.13
N ASP A 337 16.11 24.14 -0.91
CA ASP A 337 15.88 22.97 -1.76
C ASP A 337 16.38 21.71 -1.05
N LEU A 338 15.48 21.01 -0.38
CA LEU A 338 15.75 19.77 0.30
C LEU A 338 15.61 18.53 -0.60
N SER A 339 15.47 18.70 -1.91
CA SER A 339 15.29 17.58 -2.87
C SER A 339 16.49 16.63 -2.85
N GLU A 340 17.71 17.16 -2.84
CA GLU A 340 18.92 16.36 -2.77
C GLU A 340 19.04 15.64 -1.41
N THR A 341 18.75 16.34 -0.32
CA THR A 341 18.72 15.75 1.03
C THR A 341 17.69 14.63 1.14
N ALA A 342 16.51 14.80 0.56
CA ALA A 342 15.48 13.77 0.51
C ALA A 342 15.92 12.56 -0.32
N GLN A 343 16.59 12.78 -1.46
CA GLN A 343 17.16 11.71 -2.28
C GLN A 343 18.22 10.93 -1.52
N LEU A 344 19.20 11.61 -0.90
CA LEU A 344 20.25 11.00 -0.10
C LEU A 344 19.69 10.20 1.07
N MET A 345 18.69 10.75 1.77
CA MET A 345 18.01 10.04 2.86
C MET A 345 17.35 8.74 2.37
N VAL A 346 16.67 8.75 1.21
CA VAL A 346 16.06 7.53 0.64
C VAL A 346 17.14 6.53 0.24
N ASP A 347 18.28 6.98 -0.28
CA ASP A 347 19.40 6.11 -0.63
C ASP A 347 20.05 5.48 0.61
N ASP A 348 20.21 6.21 1.71
CA ASP A 348 20.67 5.67 2.99
C ASP A 348 19.66 4.69 3.62
N LEU A 349 18.37 4.90 3.39
CA LEU A 349 17.28 4.04 3.84
C LEU A 349 16.85 3.00 2.79
N HIS A 350 17.66 2.70 1.79
CA HIS A 350 17.36 1.79 0.66
C HIS A 350 16.87 0.40 1.05
N ALA A 351 17.12 -0.06 2.27
CA ALA A 351 16.63 -1.33 2.78
C ALA A 351 15.12 -1.31 3.10
N VAL A 352 14.55 -0.13 3.35
CA VAL A 352 13.15 0.08 3.75
C VAL A 352 12.37 1.00 2.80
N LEU A 353 13.04 1.92 2.09
CA LEU A 353 12.47 2.84 1.10
C LEU A 353 13.04 2.58 -0.30
N TYR A 354 12.33 3.01 -1.31
CA TYR A 354 12.81 3.03 -2.70
C TYR A 354 12.05 4.06 -3.53
N ILE A 355 12.64 4.49 -4.67
CA ILE A 355 11.98 5.37 -5.62
C ILE A 355 11.55 4.56 -6.84
N LYS A 356 10.32 4.77 -7.27
CA LYS A 356 9.75 4.22 -8.49
C LYS A 356 8.83 5.26 -9.12
N ASP A 357 8.99 5.49 -10.43
CA ASP A 357 8.19 6.48 -11.18
C ASP A 357 8.18 7.85 -10.48
N ASP A 358 9.36 8.28 -9.99
CA ASP A 358 9.61 9.51 -9.21
C ASP A 358 8.87 9.58 -7.86
N GLN A 359 8.28 8.51 -7.37
CA GLN A 359 7.59 8.44 -6.09
C GLN A 359 8.39 7.65 -5.06
N VAL A 360 8.45 8.16 -3.82
CA VAL A 360 9.06 7.45 -2.68
C VAL A 360 8.06 6.46 -2.10
N LEU A 361 8.47 5.21 -2.05
CA LEU A 361 7.67 4.07 -1.61
C LEU A 361 8.42 3.30 -0.53
N TRP A 362 7.69 2.60 0.34
CA TRP A 362 8.29 1.62 1.25
C TRP A 362 8.06 0.19 0.76
N TYR A 363 8.99 -0.69 1.07
CA TYR A 363 8.89 -2.10 0.67
C TYR A 363 7.79 -2.85 1.42
N HIS A 364 7.51 -2.45 2.67
CA HIS A 364 6.54 -3.15 3.51
C HIS A 364 5.86 -2.24 4.52
N ALA A 365 4.55 -2.44 4.75
CA ALA A 365 3.73 -1.64 5.66
C ALA A 365 4.19 -1.68 7.13
N SER A 366 4.94 -2.72 7.54
CA SER A 366 5.46 -2.80 8.92
C SER A 366 6.49 -1.73 9.27
N PHE A 367 7.13 -1.08 8.28
CA PHE A 367 8.04 0.03 8.54
C PHE A 367 7.30 1.30 8.99
N PRO A 368 6.28 1.79 8.26
CA PRO A 368 5.42 2.85 8.80
C PRO A 368 4.75 2.47 10.12
N ASP A 369 4.23 1.23 10.26
CA ASP A 369 3.63 0.76 11.51
C ASP A 369 4.62 0.85 12.68
N PHE A 370 5.91 0.53 12.46
CA PHE A 370 6.97 0.71 13.45
C PHE A 370 7.20 2.19 13.79
N MET A 371 7.31 3.07 12.77
CA MET A 371 7.59 4.49 12.97
C MET A 371 6.48 5.23 13.71
N PHE A 372 5.24 4.79 13.60
CA PHE A 372 4.08 5.40 14.25
C PHE A 372 3.79 4.85 15.66
N ASP A 373 4.41 3.74 16.05
CA ASP A 373 4.14 3.09 17.34
C ASP A 373 5.07 3.63 18.44
N PRO A 374 4.53 4.33 19.47
CA PRO A 374 5.34 4.89 20.55
C PRO A 374 6.10 3.84 21.38
N SER A 375 5.59 2.61 21.44
CA SER A 375 6.25 1.53 22.19
C SER A 375 7.47 0.97 21.45
N ARG A 376 7.56 1.17 20.13
CA ARG A 376 8.55 0.58 19.24
C ARG A 376 9.61 1.58 18.76
N SER A 377 9.20 2.80 18.38
CA SER A 377 10.07 3.81 17.75
C SER A 377 10.47 4.98 18.65
N ASN A 378 10.06 4.97 19.94
CA ASN A 378 10.39 6.02 20.91
C ASN A 378 11.83 5.91 21.44
N PHE A 379 12.80 5.77 20.54
CA PHE A 379 14.23 5.77 20.88
C PHE A 379 14.93 7.00 20.34
N LYS A 380 16.12 7.27 20.85
CA LYS A 380 16.99 8.37 20.42
C LYS A 380 18.23 7.81 19.75
N ILE A 381 18.75 8.53 18.79
CA ILE A 381 20.10 8.25 18.25
C ILE A 381 21.13 8.81 19.22
N PRO A 382 22.26 8.11 19.43
CA PRO A 382 23.33 8.61 20.29
C PRO A 382 23.74 10.04 19.91
N ASN A 383 23.99 10.86 20.91
CA ASN A 383 24.38 12.29 20.79
C ASN A 383 23.28 13.24 20.30
N THR A 384 22.01 12.81 20.25
CA THR A 384 20.88 13.71 19.96
C THR A 384 19.84 13.69 21.09
N SER A 385 19.08 14.79 21.20
CA SER A 385 17.91 14.84 22.08
C SER A 385 16.62 14.39 21.36
N ILE A 386 16.66 14.24 20.04
CA ILE A 386 15.51 14.02 19.16
C ILE A 386 15.12 12.54 19.15
N LYS A 387 13.81 12.27 19.13
CA LYS A 387 13.25 10.93 19.07
C LYS A 387 12.88 10.57 17.64
N MET A 388 13.01 9.29 17.28
CA MET A 388 12.65 8.78 15.95
C MET A 388 11.15 8.64 15.73
N LEU A 389 10.35 8.59 16.80
CA LEU A 389 8.89 8.44 16.74
C LEU A 389 8.24 9.50 15.83
N CYS A 390 7.48 9.04 14.84
CA CYS A 390 6.64 9.90 14.03
C CYS A 390 5.29 10.13 14.71
N ASN A 391 5.08 11.32 15.27
CA ASN A 391 3.78 11.72 15.79
C ASN A 391 2.87 12.15 14.63
N LYS A 392 1.92 11.28 14.26
CA LYS A 392 1.01 11.53 13.13
C LYS A 392 0.29 12.87 13.23
N SER A 393 -0.34 13.17 14.37
CA SER A 393 -1.12 14.41 14.53
C SER A 393 -0.25 15.64 14.33
N MET A 394 0.95 15.67 14.91
CA MET A 394 1.89 16.77 14.73
C MET A 394 2.38 16.87 13.29
N CYS A 395 2.70 15.76 12.64
CA CYS A 395 3.13 15.74 11.24
C CYS A 395 2.02 16.26 10.31
N HIS A 396 0.79 15.80 10.49
CA HIS A 396 -0.35 16.30 9.73
C HIS A 396 -0.63 17.79 9.96
N THR A 397 -0.38 18.31 11.18
CA THR A 397 -0.45 19.74 11.46
C THR A 397 0.56 20.53 10.61
N LEU A 398 1.81 20.08 10.57
CA LEU A 398 2.86 20.72 9.76
C LEU A 398 2.55 20.62 8.26
N LEU A 399 2.05 19.49 7.79
CA LEU A 399 1.62 19.29 6.40
C LEU A 399 0.44 20.22 6.03
N ALA A 400 -0.55 20.38 6.91
CA ALA A 400 -1.66 21.32 6.69
C ALA A 400 -1.15 22.75 6.58
N GLN A 401 -0.26 23.18 7.48
CA GLN A 401 0.36 24.51 7.43
C GLN A 401 1.14 24.71 6.13
N SER A 402 1.89 23.71 5.68
CA SER A 402 2.63 23.74 4.41
C SER A 402 1.68 23.85 3.22
N CYS A 403 0.58 23.07 3.19
CA CYS A 403 -0.42 23.18 2.14
C CYS A 403 -1.03 24.60 2.09
N PHE A 404 -1.40 25.19 3.22
CA PHE A 404 -1.93 26.56 3.26
C PHE A 404 -0.90 27.59 2.79
N ARG A 405 0.36 27.46 3.21
CA ARG A 405 1.45 28.32 2.78
C ARG A 405 1.64 28.26 1.25
N ILE A 406 1.68 27.06 0.68
CA ILE A 406 1.85 26.85 -0.76
C ILE A 406 0.64 27.40 -1.53
N MET A 407 -0.57 27.16 -1.05
CA MET A 407 -1.79 27.71 -1.66
C MET A 407 -1.82 29.24 -1.59
N LYS A 408 -1.44 29.82 -0.45
CA LYS A 408 -1.35 31.29 -0.27
C LYS A 408 -0.38 31.94 -1.26
N SER A 409 0.77 31.33 -1.49
CA SER A 409 1.81 31.87 -2.38
C SER A 409 1.50 31.69 -3.87
N ASN A 410 0.68 30.69 -4.24
CA ASN A 410 0.53 30.29 -5.64
C ASN A 410 -0.89 30.46 -6.20
N LEU A 411 -1.93 30.42 -5.36
CA LEU A 411 -3.30 30.59 -5.83
C LEU A 411 -3.58 32.09 -6.16
N LYS A 412 -4.12 32.31 -7.33
CA LYS A 412 -4.51 33.62 -7.82
C LYS A 412 -5.73 33.52 -8.75
N PHE A 413 -6.42 34.61 -8.93
CA PHE A 413 -7.52 34.70 -9.90
C PHE A 413 -7.00 34.38 -11.32
N ASN A 414 -7.77 33.61 -12.07
CA ASN A 414 -7.46 33.20 -13.44
C ASN A 414 -6.05 32.57 -13.56
N ILE A 415 -5.76 31.58 -12.71
CA ILE A 415 -4.43 31.00 -12.54
C ILE A 415 -3.84 30.45 -13.84
N CYS A 416 -4.69 30.00 -14.79
CA CYS A 416 -4.28 29.45 -16.07
C CYS A 416 -4.38 30.44 -17.24
N ASP A 417 -4.55 31.71 -16.96
CA ASP A 417 -4.68 32.81 -17.96
C ASP A 417 -5.70 32.47 -19.06
N LEU A 418 -6.91 32.05 -18.62
CA LEU A 418 -8.00 31.72 -19.54
C LEU A 418 -8.48 32.97 -20.26
N PRO A 419 -8.78 32.87 -21.56
CA PRO A 419 -9.12 34.07 -22.35
C PRO A 419 -10.50 34.68 -22.02
N SER A 420 -11.41 33.86 -21.48
CA SER A 420 -12.76 34.28 -21.11
C SER A 420 -13.41 33.25 -20.18
N SER A 421 -14.20 33.75 -19.21
CA SER A 421 -15.06 32.91 -18.34
C SER A 421 -16.34 32.42 -19.02
N PHE A 422 -16.60 32.83 -20.26
CA PHE A 422 -17.78 32.42 -21.05
C PHE A 422 -17.52 31.25 -21.99
N LEU A 423 -16.27 30.77 -22.09
CA LEU A 423 -15.91 29.60 -22.88
C LEU A 423 -16.04 28.35 -22.03
N PHE A 424 -16.56 27.28 -22.61
CA PHE A 424 -16.45 25.97 -22.01
C PHE A 424 -15.00 25.46 -22.05
N ASP A 425 -14.61 24.60 -21.16
CA ASP A 425 -13.27 24.01 -21.10
C ASP A 425 -12.84 23.37 -22.43
N SER A 426 -13.79 22.77 -23.16
CA SER A 426 -13.58 22.19 -24.48
C SER A 426 -13.29 23.22 -25.60
N GLU A 427 -13.62 24.49 -25.35
CA GLU A 427 -13.44 25.60 -26.31
C GLU A 427 -12.14 26.38 -26.02
N VAL A 428 -11.50 26.14 -24.87
CA VAL A 428 -10.23 26.79 -24.50
C VAL A 428 -9.06 26.11 -25.21
N PRO A 429 -8.37 26.83 -26.11
CA PRO A 429 -7.20 26.26 -26.76
C PRO A 429 -6.12 25.89 -25.74
N ASP A 430 -5.58 24.70 -25.90
CA ASP A 430 -4.42 24.22 -25.10
C ASP A 430 -4.63 24.16 -23.58
N LEU A 431 -5.88 24.03 -23.10
CA LEU A 431 -6.21 24.06 -21.68
C LEU A 431 -5.30 23.16 -20.84
N LYS A 432 -5.09 21.91 -21.29
CA LYS A 432 -4.24 20.94 -20.57
C LYS A 432 -2.79 21.43 -20.38
N ASN A 433 -2.21 22.06 -21.43
CA ASN A 433 -0.85 22.60 -21.34
C ASN A 433 -0.81 23.83 -20.43
N ARG A 434 -1.84 24.69 -20.46
CA ARG A 434 -1.98 25.83 -19.55
C ARG A 434 -2.06 25.38 -18.10
N VAL A 435 -2.87 24.36 -17.79
CA VAL A 435 -2.98 23.78 -16.44
C VAL A 435 -1.62 23.23 -15.99
N ASN A 436 -0.94 22.44 -16.83
CA ASN A 436 0.37 21.88 -16.46
C ASN A 436 1.47 22.94 -16.28
N ALA A 437 1.40 24.05 -16.99
CA ALA A 437 2.38 25.13 -16.88
C ALA A 437 2.16 26.04 -15.65
N ASN A 438 0.91 26.22 -15.20
CA ASN A 438 0.56 27.17 -14.16
C ASN A 438 0.22 26.52 -12.80
N ILE A 439 -0.18 25.25 -12.77
CA ILE A 439 -0.47 24.52 -11.53
C ILE A 439 0.62 23.46 -11.33
N SER A 440 1.62 23.77 -10.50
CA SER A 440 2.73 22.89 -10.18
C SER A 440 2.27 21.64 -9.42
N GLU A 441 3.06 20.55 -9.42
CA GLU A 441 2.71 19.32 -8.72
C GLU A 441 2.53 19.53 -7.21
N ILE A 442 3.35 20.38 -6.59
CA ILE A 442 3.21 20.69 -5.17
C ILE A 442 1.91 21.47 -4.88
N LEU A 443 1.49 22.36 -5.80
CA LEU A 443 0.21 23.06 -5.67
C LEU A 443 -0.97 22.10 -5.88
N LYS A 444 -0.88 21.15 -6.83
CA LYS A 444 -1.86 20.08 -7.02
C LYS A 444 -2.02 19.26 -5.75
N TYR A 445 -0.92 18.82 -5.17
CA TYR A 445 -0.92 18.10 -3.88
C TYR A 445 -1.62 18.92 -2.79
N SER A 446 -1.22 20.17 -2.62
CA SER A 446 -1.77 21.04 -1.58
C SER A 446 -3.27 21.29 -1.74
N CYS A 447 -3.73 21.54 -2.97
CA CYS A 447 -5.15 21.73 -3.27
C CYS A 447 -6.00 20.47 -2.99
N ARG A 448 -5.46 19.29 -3.21
CA ARG A 448 -6.17 18.01 -3.00
C ARG A 448 -6.22 17.62 -1.54
N HIS A 449 -5.13 17.80 -0.79
CA HIS A 449 -4.92 17.07 0.48
C HIS A 449 -4.91 17.96 1.74
N TRP A 450 -5.01 19.29 1.64
CA TRP A 450 -5.05 20.17 2.81
C TRP A 450 -6.13 19.79 3.81
N ALA A 451 -7.34 19.48 3.34
CA ALA A 451 -8.48 19.15 4.20
C ALA A 451 -8.26 17.80 4.94
N HIS A 452 -7.67 16.80 4.26
CA HIS A 452 -7.26 15.54 4.89
C HIS A 452 -6.26 15.82 6.02
N HIS A 453 -5.21 16.61 5.76
CA HIS A 453 -4.22 16.90 6.80
C HIS A 453 -4.82 17.67 7.97
N VAL A 454 -5.71 18.62 7.73
CA VAL A 454 -6.45 19.33 8.80
C VAL A 454 -7.25 18.33 9.65
N THR A 455 -7.97 17.41 9.04
CA THR A 455 -8.79 16.42 9.79
C THR A 455 -7.96 15.42 10.58
N GLN A 456 -6.76 15.06 10.11
CA GLN A 456 -5.83 14.18 10.83
C GLN A 456 -5.03 14.87 11.95
N ALA A 457 -5.01 16.19 11.97
CA ALA A 457 -4.33 17.01 12.99
C ALA A 457 -5.09 17.14 14.33
N MET A 458 -6.07 16.30 14.61
CA MET A 458 -7.11 16.32 15.66
C MET A 458 -6.74 17.00 16.98
N THR A 459 -5.51 16.79 17.51
CA THR A 459 -5.07 17.31 18.82
C THR A 459 -4.52 18.73 18.76
N GLN A 460 -4.43 19.35 17.56
CA GLN A 460 -3.79 20.62 17.32
C GLN A 460 -4.68 21.58 16.49
N ALA A 461 -6.00 21.37 16.52
CA ALA A 461 -6.98 22.14 15.73
C ALA A 461 -6.85 23.66 15.94
N ASP A 462 -6.62 24.10 17.19
CA ASP A 462 -6.46 25.52 17.53
C ASP A 462 -5.29 26.18 16.78
N SER A 463 -4.21 25.44 16.55
CA SER A 463 -3.02 25.96 15.85
C SER A 463 -3.27 26.20 14.35
N LEU A 464 -4.30 25.57 13.78
CA LEU A 464 -4.67 25.68 12.36
C LEU A 464 -5.79 26.70 12.10
N GLN A 465 -6.48 27.18 13.15
CA GLN A 465 -7.65 28.04 13.00
C GLN A 465 -7.36 29.31 12.19
N HIS A 466 -6.22 29.96 12.42
CA HIS A 466 -5.81 31.13 11.67
C HIS A 466 -5.62 30.86 10.18
N TYR A 467 -4.94 29.75 9.85
CA TYR A 467 -4.70 29.35 8.45
C TYR A 467 -6.01 29.01 7.73
N ILE A 468 -6.93 28.32 8.40
CA ILE A 468 -8.24 27.95 7.85
C ILE A 468 -9.06 29.23 7.60
N SER A 469 -9.11 30.15 8.56
CA SER A 469 -9.85 31.42 8.39
C SER A 469 -9.29 32.23 7.23
N GLU A 470 -7.99 32.47 7.18
CA GLU A 470 -7.34 33.19 6.08
C GLU A 470 -7.62 32.52 4.72
N PHE A 471 -7.54 31.19 4.64
CA PHE A 471 -7.83 30.44 3.42
C PHE A 471 -9.29 30.63 2.98
N LEU A 472 -10.26 30.52 3.90
CA LEU A 472 -11.68 30.65 3.59
C LEU A 472 -12.07 32.11 3.22
N ASP A 473 -11.43 33.07 3.83
CA ASP A 473 -11.74 34.49 3.58
C ASP A 473 -11.15 35.00 2.24
N ILE A 474 -10.00 34.48 1.82
CA ILE A 474 -9.23 35.07 0.72
C ILE A 474 -9.03 34.08 -0.45
N HIS A 475 -8.72 32.84 -0.19
CA HIS A 475 -8.19 31.93 -1.21
C HIS A 475 -9.17 30.85 -1.68
N VAL A 476 -10.28 30.61 -0.98
CA VAL A 476 -11.19 29.49 -1.25
C VAL A 476 -11.75 29.49 -2.68
N LEU A 477 -12.06 30.66 -3.22
CA LEU A 477 -12.59 30.74 -4.60
C LEU A 477 -11.52 30.44 -5.66
N PHE A 478 -10.28 30.87 -5.43
CA PHE A 478 -9.14 30.52 -6.31
C PHE A 478 -8.81 29.02 -6.22
N TRP A 479 -8.98 28.42 -5.03
CA TRP A 479 -8.86 26.99 -4.85
C TRP A 479 -9.96 26.22 -5.60
N VAL A 480 -11.23 26.68 -5.54
CA VAL A 480 -12.32 26.08 -6.30
C VAL A 480 -12.04 26.13 -7.81
N GLU A 481 -11.54 27.27 -8.31
CA GLU A 481 -11.10 27.42 -9.70
C GLU A 481 -10.01 26.40 -10.05
N ALA A 482 -8.95 26.31 -9.25
CA ALA A 482 -7.86 25.36 -9.45
C ALA A 482 -8.37 23.90 -9.44
N MET A 483 -9.24 23.54 -8.48
CA MET A 483 -9.84 22.20 -8.41
C MET A 483 -10.71 21.88 -9.63
N ASN A 484 -11.44 22.84 -10.15
CA ASN A 484 -12.22 22.69 -11.38
C ASN A 484 -11.29 22.42 -12.59
N LEU A 485 -10.24 23.21 -12.75
CA LEU A 485 -9.25 23.06 -13.82
C LEU A 485 -8.49 21.73 -13.75
N LEU A 486 -8.34 21.17 -12.56
CA LEU A 486 -7.79 19.83 -12.33
C LEU A 486 -8.80 18.69 -12.56
N GLY A 487 -10.06 18.98 -12.84
CA GLY A 487 -11.14 18.00 -12.98
C GLY A 487 -11.59 17.40 -11.64
N LEU A 488 -11.34 18.08 -10.51
CA LEU A 488 -11.56 17.61 -9.15
C LEU A 488 -12.64 18.41 -8.40
N SER A 489 -13.48 19.15 -9.10
CA SER A 489 -14.53 20.00 -8.49
C SER A 489 -15.48 19.25 -7.57
N GLY A 490 -15.74 17.96 -7.84
CA GLY A 490 -16.55 17.10 -6.98
C GLY A 490 -15.99 16.88 -5.57
N GLN A 491 -14.70 17.12 -5.34
CA GLN A 491 -14.05 16.98 -4.03
C GLN A 491 -14.17 18.25 -3.18
N CYS A 492 -14.54 19.39 -3.75
CA CYS A 492 -14.59 20.66 -3.02
C CYS A 492 -15.57 20.64 -1.85
N SER A 493 -16.80 20.20 -2.08
CA SER A 493 -17.83 20.14 -1.04
C SER A 493 -17.50 19.12 0.07
N PRO A 494 -17.11 17.87 -0.22
CA PRO A 494 -16.66 16.92 0.80
C PRO A 494 -15.50 17.45 1.66
N ASN A 495 -14.49 18.07 1.06
CA ASN A 495 -13.34 18.65 1.77
C ASN A 495 -13.76 19.74 2.76
N LEU A 496 -14.58 20.69 2.33
CA LEU A 496 -15.08 21.77 3.20
C LEU A 496 -15.97 21.23 4.32
N LEU A 497 -16.83 20.22 4.03
CA LEU A 497 -17.70 19.59 5.02
C LEU A 497 -16.91 18.82 6.08
N SER A 498 -15.86 18.11 5.70
CA SER A 498 -15.02 17.35 6.64
C SER A 498 -14.34 18.28 7.65
N VAL A 499 -13.77 19.39 7.18
CA VAL A 499 -13.15 20.40 8.05
C VAL A 499 -14.18 21.10 8.94
N ARG A 500 -15.36 21.44 8.41
CA ARG A 500 -16.46 22.00 9.21
C ARG A 500 -16.90 21.07 10.33
N THR A 501 -16.98 19.77 10.05
CA THR A 501 -17.39 18.77 11.05
C THR A 501 -16.35 18.70 12.17
N MET A 502 -15.07 18.69 11.84
CA MET A 502 -13.97 18.69 12.80
C MET A 502 -14.00 19.92 13.71
N LEU A 503 -14.16 21.14 13.14
CA LEU A 503 -14.22 22.40 13.91
C LEU A 503 -15.44 22.54 14.82
N ARG A 504 -16.47 21.69 14.67
CA ARG A 504 -17.65 21.68 15.56
C ARG A 504 -17.50 20.72 16.73
N VAL A 505 -16.59 19.76 16.64
CA VAL A 505 -16.36 18.73 17.67
C VAL A 505 -15.20 19.12 18.60
N SER A 506 -14.31 20.01 18.16
CA SER A 506 -13.26 20.64 18.95
C SER A 506 -13.79 21.86 19.70
#